data_c5a793b6b26b3f46a2af4a0d70a70503
#
_entry.id   c5a793b6b26b3f46a2af4a0d70a70503
#
_cell.length_a   1.000
_cell.length_b   1.000
_cell.length_c   1.000
_cell.angle_alpha   90.00
_cell.angle_beta   90.00
_cell.angle_gamma   90.00
#
_symmetry.space_group_name_H-M   'P 1'
#
loop_
_entity.id
_entity.type
_entity.pdbx_description
1 polymer ?
#
loop_
_entity_poly.entity_id
_entity_poly.type
_entity_poly.pdbx_seq_one_letter_code
_entity_poly.pdbx_strand_id
1 'polypeptide(L)'
;MSLYEDLLQKQFLPHAYEDWAEYRNAISNYLIASTAADSTLAIFGAGCCNDWDLSLLAGHFSSITLIDNNLPAMKQALKRYQLETYPTIHLDECNLTGLYGSDYENFCDTLFEQKKLFGASIDTELPVSTALAFLHQTYEKAKKHVIRYGSLSLIHI
;
A
#
# COMPACT_ATOMS: atom_id res chain seq x y z
N MET A 1 -16.36 -11.37 -11.00
CA MET A 1 -15.42 -10.38 -10.43
C MET A 1 -16.06 -9.92 -9.13
N SER A 2 -15.34 -10.00 -8.02
CA SER A 2 -15.87 -9.56 -6.74
C SER A 2 -15.90 -8.01 -6.69
N LEU A 3 -16.72 -7.43 -5.80
CA LEU A 3 -16.74 -5.98 -5.59
C LEU A 3 -15.33 -5.45 -5.22
N TYR A 4 -14.57 -6.25 -4.48
CA TYR A 4 -13.20 -5.91 -4.09
C TYR A 4 -12.25 -5.84 -5.30
N GLU A 5 -12.31 -6.82 -6.22
CA GLU A 5 -11.52 -6.81 -7.46
C GLU A 5 -11.88 -5.63 -8.36
N ASP A 6 -13.18 -5.28 -8.43
CA ASP A 6 -13.67 -4.13 -9.20
C ASP A 6 -13.12 -2.79 -8.64
N LEU A 7 -13.06 -2.66 -7.31
CA LEU A 7 -12.47 -1.50 -6.64
C LEU A 7 -10.97 -1.40 -6.89
N LEU A 8 -10.24 -2.51 -6.82
CA LEU A 8 -8.80 -2.53 -7.11
C LEU A 8 -8.51 -2.12 -8.55
N GLN A 9 -9.33 -2.59 -9.51
CA GLN A 9 -9.17 -2.19 -10.92
C GLN A 9 -9.42 -0.70 -11.14
N LYS A 10 -10.39 -0.10 -10.43
CA LYS A 10 -10.66 1.34 -10.52
C LYS A 10 -9.56 2.22 -9.94
N GLN A 11 -8.70 1.66 -9.08
CA GLN A 11 -7.52 2.35 -8.54
C GLN A 11 -6.33 2.31 -9.50
N PHE A 12 -6.38 1.49 -10.55
CA PHE A 12 -5.31 1.43 -11.53
C PHE A 12 -5.33 2.66 -12.45
N LEU A 13 -4.28 3.43 -12.41
CA LEU A 13 -4.05 4.60 -13.27
C LEU A 13 -3.05 4.23 -14.37
N PRO A 14 -3.50 4.00 -15.61
CA PRO A 14 -2.65 3.40 -16.65
C PRO A 14 -1.43 4.24 -17.03
N HIS A 15 -1.49 5.54 -16.90
CA HIS A 15 -0.40 6.48 -17.24
C HIS A 15 0.25 7.13 -16.02
N ALA A 16 0.01 6.61 -14.81
CA ALA A 16 0.53 7.21 -13.58
C ALA A 16 2.07 7.38 -13.60
N TYR A 17 2.78 6.46 -14.23
CA TYR A 17 4.23 6.56 -14.31
C TYR A 17 4.69 7.78 -15.13
N GLU A 18 4.07 8.04 -16.26
CA GLU A 18 4.36 9.18 -17.12
C GLU A 18 3.84 10.48 -16.53
N ASP A 19 2.58 10.48 -16.11
CA ASP A 19 1.88 11.68 -15.61
C ASP A 19 2.50 12.21 -14.31
N TRP A 20 3.06 11.35 -13.48
CA TRP A 20 3.65 11.71 -12.19
C TRP A 20 5.16 11.91 -12.22
N ALA A 21 5.77 12.03 -13.40
CA ALA A 21 7.22 12.15 -13.54
C ALA A 21 7.81 13.32 -12.74
N GLU A 22 7.20 14.51 -12.80
CA GLU A 22 7.65 15.69 -12.05
C GLU A 22 7.50 15.49 -10.54
N TYR A 23 6.36 14.98 -10.10
CA TYR A 23 6.09 14.65 -8.70
C TYR A 23 7.10 13.63 -8.17
N ARG A 24 7.28 12.52 -8.90
CA ARG A 24 8.24 11.47 -8.57
C ARG A 24 9.65 12.00 -8.38
N ASN A 25 10.12 12.85 -9.30
CA ASN A 25 11.42 13.47 -9.21
C ASN A 25 11.53 14.40 -8.00
N ALA A 26 10.52 15.22 -7.77
CA ALA A 26 10.52 16.17 -6.65
C ALA A 26 10.57 15.43 -5.30
N ILE A 27 9.74 14.40 -5.11
CA ILE A 27 9.67 13.66 -3.84
C ILE A 27 10.92 12.81 -3.62
N SER A 28 11.46 12.18 -4.66
CA SER A 28 12.70 11.39 -4.55
C SER A 28 13.90 12.29 -4.19
N ASN A 29 14.03 13.47 -4.81
CA ASN A 29 15.07 14.41 -4.47
C ASN A 29 14.91 15.00 -3.06
N TYR A 30 13.67 15.30 -2.64
CA TYR A 30 13.40 15.74 -1.28
C TYR A 30 13.84 14.70 -0.24
N LEU A 31 13.53 13.43 -0.50
CA LEU A 31 13.90 12.34 0.38
C LEU A 31 15.42 12.22 0.50
N ILE A 32 16.13 12.24 -0.62
CA ILE A 32 17.60 12.20 -0.66
C ILE A 32 18.20 13.38 0.11
N ALA A 33 17.68 14.58 -0.09
CA ALA A 33 18.17 15.77 0.61
C ALA A 33 17.88 15.75 2.14
N SER A 34 16.87 15.00 2.56
CA SER A 34 16.39 14.94 3.95
C SER A 34 16.96 13.77 4.75
N THR A 35 17.71 12.88 4.11
CA THR A 35 18.23 11.65 4.73
C THR A 35 19.75 11.55 4.61
N ALA A 36 20.37 10.87 5.57
CA ALA A 36 21.79 10.57 5.48
C ALA A 36 22.07 9.59 4.34
N ALA A 37 23.16 9.79 3.61
CA ALA A 37 23.66 8.83 2.65
C ALA A 37 23.94 7.47 3.36
N ASP A 38 23.83 6.38 2.62
CA ASP A 38 24.02 5.02 3.11
C ASP A 38 23.04 4.57 4.21
N SER A 39 21.97 5.35 4.47
CA SER A 39 20.88 4.88 5.32
C SER A 39 20.05 3.77 4.63
N THR A 40 19.15 3.15 5.37
CA THR A 40 18.22 2.13 4.84
C THR A 40 16.85 2.74 4.62
N LEU A 41 16.14 2.30 3.59
CA LEU A 41 14.81 2.78 3.22
C LEU A 41 13.81 1.62 3.19
N ALA A 42 12.63 1.81 3.76
CA ALA A 42 11.48 0.92 3.55
C ALA A 42 10.33 1.70 2.91
N ILE A 43 9.79 1.19 1.81
CA ILE A 43 8.67 1.77 1.08
C ILE A 43 7.45 0.86 1.27
N PHE A 44 6.45 1.35 2.01
CA PHE A 44 5.20 0.65 2.26
C PHE A 44 4.17 1.01 1.19
N GLY A 45 3.45 0.00 0.69
CA GLY A 45 2.52 0.16 -0.41
C GLY A 45 3.25 0.47 -1.72
N ALA A 46 4.42 -0.17 -1.93
CA ALA A 46 5.31 0.15 -3.03
C ALA A 46 4.67 -0.03 -4.42
N GLY A 47 3.81 -1.02 -4.60
CA GLY A 47 3.12 -1.27 -5.87
C GLY A 47 4.07 -1.28 -7.06
N CYS A 48 3.72 -0.50 -8.10
CA CYS A 48 4.57 -0.28 -9.28
C CYS A 48 5.63 0.83 -9.11
N CYS A 49 5.80 1.39 -7.91
CA CYS A 49 6.71 2.51 -7.62
C CYS A 49 6.53 3.69 -8.61
N ASN A 50 5.28 4.06 -8.87
CA ASN A 50 4.99 5.19 -9.77
C ASN A 50 5.39 6.53 -9.14
N ASP A 51 5.41 6.60 -7.80
CA ASP A 51 5.72 7.79 -7.00
C ASP A 51 7.21 7.98 -6.72
N TRP A 52 8.03 6.96 -7.02
CA TRP A 52 9.44 6.94 -6.63
C TRP A 52 10.35 6.70 -7.82
N ASP A 53 11.45 7.45 -7.89
CA ASP A 53 12.55 7.13 -8.79
C ASP A 53 13.52 6.16 -8.10
N LEU A 54 13.31 4.86 -8.33
CA LEU A 54 14.11 3.81 -7.71
C LEU A 54 15.59 3.89 -8.11
N SER A 55 15.91 4.43 -9.29
CA SER A 55 17.31 4.56 -9.72
C SER A 55 18.03 5.61 -8.88
N LEU A 56 17.38 6.76 -8.62
CA LEU A 56 17.93 7.80 -7.75
C LEU A 56 18.08 7.29 -6.32
N LEU A 57 17.03 6.62 -5.80
CA LEU A 57 17.05 6.10 -4.43
C LEU A 57 18.10 5.00 -4.25
N ALA A 58 18.26 4.10 -5.21
CA ALA A 58 19.27 3.04 -5.17
C ALA A 58 20.71 3.57 -5.15
N GLY A 59 20.94 4.77 -5.69
CA GLY A 59 22.23 5.46 -5.60
C GLY A 59 22.51 6.14 -4.28
N HIS A 60 21.50 6.36 -3.43
CA HIS A 60 21.61 7.08 -2.16
C HIS A 60 21.55 6.16 -0.93
N PHE A 61 20.66 5.15 -0.94
CA PHE A 61 20.43 4.25 0.18
C PHE A 61 21.27 2.98 0.07
N SER A 62 21.83 2.53 1.19
CA SER A 62 22.59 1.26 1.27
C SER A 62 21.69 0.03 1.10
N SER A 63 20.42 0.14 1.43
CA SER A 63 19.41 -0.91 1.25
C SER A 63 18.02 -0.31 1.11
N ILE A 64 17.22 -0.87 0.19
CA ILE A 64 15.82 -0.50 -0.01
C ILE A 64 14.97 -1.75 0.12
N THR A 65 13.92 -1.69 0.95
CA THR A 65 12.92 -2.76 1.05
C THR A 65 11.60 -2.25 0.48
N LEU A 66 11.12 -2.85 -0.60
CA LEU A 66 9.79 -2.60 -1.17
C LEU A 66 8.80 -3.57 -0.52
N ILE A 67 7.74 -3.03 0.07
CA ILE A 67 6.77 -3.79 0.87
C ILE A 67 5.38 -3.58 0.28
N ASP A 68 4.77 -4.64 -0.24
CA ASP A 68 3.43 -4.61 -0.84
C ASP A 68 2.83 -6.02 -0.90
N ASN A 69 1.52 -6.13 -0.99
CA ASN A 69 0.84 -7.40 -1.24
C ASN A 69 0.84 -7.80 -2.73
N ASN A 70 1.29 -6.91 -3.61
CA ASN A 70 1.35 -7.11 -5.06
C ASN A 70 2.79 -7.33 -5.52
N LEU A 71 3.33 -8.52 -5.25
CA LEU A 71 4.69 -8.90 -5.69
C LEU A 71 4.91 -8.73 -7.20
N PRO A 72 3.96 -9.08 -8.11
CA PRO A 72 4.10 -8.80 -9.53
C PRO A 72 4.32 -7.33 -9.86
N ALA A 73 3.60 -6.41 -9.20
CA ALA A 73 3.76 -4.97 -9.40
C ALA A 73 5.15 -4.48 -8.97
N MET A 74 5.65 -4.93 -7.82
CA MET A 74 7.01 -4.62 -7.36
C MET A 74 8.08 -5.14 -8.35
N LYS A 75 7.93 -6.38 -8.85
CA LYS A 75 8.83 -6.92 -9.88
C LYS A 75 8.79 -6.11 -11.18
N GLN A 76 7.61 -5.64 -11.58
CA GLN A 76 7.46 -4.78 -12.76
C GLN A 76 8.19 -3.44 -12.56
N ALA A 77 8.11 -2.86 -11.35
CA ALA A 77 8.88 -1.66 -11.00
C ALA A 77 10.40 -1.90 -11.17
N LEU A 78 10.94 -2.96 -10.59
CA LEU A 78 12.36 -3.28 -10.75
C LEU A 78 12.77 -3.44 -12.21
N LYS A 79 11.96 -4.13 -13.01
CA LYS A 79 12.20 -4.29 -14.44
C LYS A 79 12.23 -2.95 -15.18
N ARG A 80 11.30 -2.05 -14.86
CA ARG A 80 11.23 -0.71 -15.46
C ARG A 80 12.51 0.09 -15.22
N TYR A 81 13.06 0.01 -14.01
CA TYR A 81 14.29 0.69 -13.61
C TYR A 81 15.58 -0.11 -13.90
N GLN A 82 15.47 -1.32 -14.46
CA GLN A 82 16.60 -2.23 -14.72
C GLN A 82 17.38 -2.60 -13.44
N LEU A 83 16.66 -2.80 -12.35
CA LEU A 83 17.19 -3.06 -11.01
C LEU A 83 16.89 -4.49 -10.50
N GLU A 84 16.49 -5.43 -11.39
CA GLU A 84 16.09 -6.79 -11.00
C GLU A 84 17.20 -7.58 -10.28
N THR A 85 18.44 -7.26 -10.59
CA THR A 85 19.62 -7.92 -10.01
C THR A 85 20.36 -7.05 -9.00
N TYR A 86 19.77 -5.93 -8.61
CA TYR A 86 20.42 -5.00 -7.71
C TYR A 86 20.41 -5.58 -6.27
N PRO A 87 21.59 -5.85 -5.68
CA PRO A 87 21.69 -6.70 -4.48
C PRO A 87 21.14 -6.04 -3.20
N THR A 88 20.99 -4.72 -3.22
CA THR A 88 20.54 -3.95 -2.05
C THR A 88 19.05 -3.62 -2.09
N ILE A 89 18.31 -4.11 -3.11
CA ILE A 89 16.85 -3.95 -3.17
C ILE A 89 16.18 -5.27 -2.82
N HIS A 90 15.33 -5.23 -1.81
CA HIS A 90 14.62 -6.39 -1.30
C HIS A 90 13.11 -6.23 -1.53
N LEU A 91 12.44 -7.31 -1.91
CA LEU A 91 10.99 -7.38 -2.03
C LEU A 91 10.41 -8.14 -0.84
N ASP A 92 9.48 -7.54 -0.13
CA ASP A 92 8.73 -8.17 0.96
C ASP A 92 7.25 -8.19 0.61
N GLU A 93 6.75 -9.37 0.20
CA GLU A 93 5.34 -9.57 -0.08
C GLU A 93 4.57 -9.62 1.24
N CYS A 94 3.89 -8.52 1.56
CA CYS A 94 3.19 -8.35 2.81
C CYS A 94 1.86 -7.63 2.63
N ASN A 95 0.80 -8.23 3.12
CA ASN A 95 -0.49 -7.56 3.27
C ASN A 95 -0.46 -6.66 4.53
N LEU A 96 -0.14 -5.39 4.34
CA LEU A 96 -0.01 -4.41 5.42
C LEU A 96 -1.31 -4.16 6.19
N THR A 97 -2.44 -4.31 5.53
CA THR A 97 -3.75 -4.10 6.16
C THR A 97 -4.22 -5.32 6.96
N GLY A 98 -3.67 -6.50 6.64
CA GLY A 98 -4.17 -7.78 7.17
C GLY A 98 -5.60 -8.11 6.74
N LEU A 99 -6.15 -7.35 5.77
CA LEU A 99 -7.46 -7.61 5.17
C LEU A 99 -7.31 -8.43 3.90
N TYR A 100 -8.15 -9.42 3.78
CA TYR A 100 -8.31 -10.19 2.54
C TYR A 100 -9.60 -9.76 1.84
N GLY A 101 -9.74 -10.07 0.55
CA GLY A 101 -10.97 -9.78 -0.19
C GLY A 101 -12.23 -10.31 0.50
N SER A 102 -12.15 -11.51 1.09
CA SER A 102 -13.22 -12.11 1.89
C SER A 102 -13.62 -11.31 3.14
N ASP A 103 -12.68 -10.65 3.81
CA ASP A 103 -13.01 -9.80 4.98
C ASP A 103 -13.85 -8.60 4.54
N TYR A 104 -13.48 -8.00 3.41
CA TYR A 104 -14.22 -6.87 2.85
C TYR A 104 -15.59 -7.27 2.30
N GLU A 105 -15.67 -8.42 1.62
CA GLU A 105 -16.94 -8.98 1.13
C GLU A 105 -17.88 -9.27 2.29
N ASN A 106 -17.42 -9.93 3.34
CA ASN A 106 -18.22 -10.18 4.55
C ASN A 106 -18.71 -8.88 5.22
N PHE A 107 -17.89 -7.84 5.22
CA PHE A 107 -18.30 -6.53 5.72
C PHE A 107 -19.42 -5.92 4.86
N CYS A 108 -19.26 -5.93 3.54
CA CYS A 108 -20.27 -5.45 2.60
C CYS A 108 -21.58 -6.24 2.72
N ASP A 109 -21.51 -7.57 2.81
CA ASP A 109 -22.67 -8.45 2.98
C ASP A 109 -23.40 -8.15 4.29
N THR A 110 -22.66 -7.92 5.38
CA THR A 110 -23.25 -7.52 6.67
C THR A 110 -24.05 -6.22 6.55
N LEU A 111 -23.48 -5.19 5.89
CA LEU A 111 -24.18 -3.92 5.67
C LEU A 111 -25.41 -4.11 4.75
N PHE A 112 -25.29 -4.95 3.74
CA PHE A 112 -26.39 -5.23 2.82
C PHE A 112 -27.55 -5.96 3.51
N GLU A 113 -27.27 -6.95 4.35
CA GLU A 113 -28.28 -7.65 5.14
C GLU A 113 -28.94 -6.73 6.17
N GLN A 114 -28.20 -5.85 6.83
CA GLN A 114 -28.75 -4.81 7.70
C GLN A 114 -29.75 -3.93 6.95
N LYS A 115 -29.36 -3.46 5.75
CA LYS A 115 -30.25 -2.65 4.90
C LYS A 115 -31.50 -3.42 4.47
N LYS A 116 -31.37 -4.70 4.16
CA LYS A 116 -32.50 -5.55 3.77
C LYS A 116 -33.46 -5.79 4.90
N LEU A 117 -32.96 -6.01 6.12
CA LEU A 117 -33.79 -6.28 7.31
C LEU A 117 -34.53 -5.03 7.80
N PHE A 118 -33.89 -3.88 7.78
CA PHE A 118 -34.42 -2.66 8.38
C PHE A 118 -34.93 -1.64 7.34
N GLY A 119 -34.56 -1.80 6.08
CA GLY A 119 -35.00 -0.92 4.98
C GLY A 119 -34.72 0.55 5.24
N ALA A 120 -35.75 1.39 5.01
CA ALA A 120 -35.68 2.82 5.26
C ALA A 120 -35.72 3.19 6.76
N SER A 121 -36.03 2.24 7.62
CA SER A 121 -36.07 2.41 9.09
C SER A 121 -34.76 2.03 9.77
N ILE A 122 -33.68 1.78 8.99
CA ILE A 122 -32.38 1.48 9.58
C ILE A 122 -31.88 2.68 10.37
N ASP A 123 -31.59 2.44 11.64
CA ASP A 123 -30.90 3.42 12.46
C ASP A 123 -29.47 3.58 11.94
N THR A 124 -29.01 4.81 11.78
CA THR A 124 -27.65 5.11 11.31
C THR A 124 -26.57 4.63 12.29
N GLU A 125 -26.90 4.43 13.57
CA GLU A 125 -25.94 3.93 14.55
C GLU A 125 -25.47 2.50 14.25
N LEU A 126 -26.35 1.63 13.74
CA LEU A 126 -26.01 0.24 13.48
C LEU A 126 -24.98 0.07 12.36
N PRO A 127 -25.14 0.65 11.15
CA PRO A 127 -24.09 0.56 10.13
C PRO A 127 -22.81 1.32 10.51
N VAL A 128 -22.90 2.40 11.28
CA VAL A 128 -21.72 3.11 11.80
C VAL A 128 -20.96 2.24 12.78
N SER A 129 -21.63 1.58 13.74
CA SER A 129 -20.99 0.68 14.69
C SER A 129 -20.34 -0.53 13.99
N THR A 130 -20.98 -1.07 12.97
CA THR A 130 -20.42 -2.14 12.12
C THR A 130 -19.16 -1.69 11.39
N ALA A 131 -19.18 -0.48 10.81
CA ALA A 131 -18.01 0.09 10.13
C ALA A 131 -16.86 0.36 11.11
N LEU A 132 -17.15 0.91 12.29
CA LEU A 132 -16.14 1.15 13.32
C LEU A 132 -15.51 -0.15 13.84
N ALA A 133 -16.31 -1.20 14.05
CA ALA A 133 -15.80 -2.51 14.43
C ALA A 133 -14.86 -3.11 13.36
N PHE A 134 -15.24 -3.00 12.10
CA PHE A 134 -14.40 -3.43 10.97
C PHE A 134 -13.09 -2.64 10.89
N LEU A 135 -13.15 -1.31 11.00
CA LEU A 135 -11.96 -0.44 11.01
C LEU A 135 -11.03 -0.75 12.19
N HIS A 136 -11.59 -0.98 13.38
CA HIS A 136 -10.79 -1.34 14.55
C HIS A 136 -10.10 -2.69 14.37
N GLN A 137 -10.80 -3.70 13.85
CA GLN A 137 -10.20 -5.00 13.53
C GLN A 137 -9.08 -4.88 12.49
N THR A 138 -9.29 -4.06 11.46
CA THR A 138 -8.29 -3.77 10.43
C THR A 138 -7.05 -3.12 11.03
N TYR A 139 -7.24 -2.11 11.88
CA TYR A 139 -6.15 -1.42 12.56
C TYR A 139 -5.29 -2.38 13.41
N GLU A 140 -5.93 -3.25 14.20
CA GLU A 140 -5.21 -4.22 15.04
C GLU A 140 -4.46 -5.28 14.21
N LYS A 141 -5.01 -5.69 13.06
CA LYS A 141 -4.29 -6.56 12.11
C LYS A 141 -3.09 -5.84 11.50
N ALA A 142 -3.27 -4.63 10.97
CA ALA A 142 -2.20 -3.84 10.34
C ALA A 142 -1.07 -3.52 11.32
N LYS A 143 -1.41 -3.14 12.56
CA LYS A 143 -0.42 -2.84 13.61
C LYS A 143 0.54 -3.99 13.86
N LYS A 144 0.06 -5.25 13.86
CA LYS A 144 0.91 -6.44 14.02
C LYS A 144 1.92 -6.60 12.89
N HIS A 145 1.56 -6.22 11.67
CA HIS A 145 2.46 -6.30 10.53
C HIS A 145 3.51 -5.19 10.53
N VAL A 146 3.10 -3.96 10.86
CA VAL A 146 4.00 -2.79 10.83
C VAL A 146 5.05 -2.82 11.93
N ILE A 147 4.76 -3.38 13.11
CA ILE A 147 5.71 -3.45 14.25
C ILE A 147 7.04 -4.11 13.85
N ARG A 148 7.05 -5.10 12.97
CA ARG A 148 8.29 -5.79 12.53
C ARG A 148 9.26 -4.87 11.78
N TYR A 149 8.79 -3.72 11.29
CA TYR A 149 9.61 -2.74 10.57
C TYR A 149 10.03 -1.55 11.45
N GLY A 150 9.74 -1.58 12.75
CA GLY A 150 9.94 -0.45 13.66
C GLY A 150 11.39 0.01 13.86
N SER A 151 12.39 -0.74 13.35
CA SER A 151 13.81 -0.34 13.34
C SER A 151 14.24 0.33 12.04
N LEU A 152 13.36 0.42 11.04
CA LEU A 152 13.64 1.05 9.75
C LEU A 152 13.23 2.52 9.78
N SER A 153 13.97 3.37 9.05
CA SER A 153 13.53 4.75 8.79
C SER A 153 12.23 4.71 7.99
N LEU A 154 11.12 4.97 8.67
CA LEU A 154 9.78 4.91 8.10
C LEU A 154 9.45 6.22 7.40
N ILE A 155 9.20 6.15 6.09
CA ILE A 155 8.51 7.19 5.37
C ILE A 155 7.16 6.62 4.98
N HIS A 156 6.13 7.20 5.58
CA HIS A 156 4.74 6.90 5.25
C HIS A 156 4.24 8.01 4.34
N ILE A 157 3.69 7.63 3.20
CA ILE A 157 2.94 8.52 2.30
C ILE A 157 1.49 8.11 2.31
#